data_6b286d17efc56a682f81becb7f9365d4
#
_entry.id   6b286d17efc56a682f81becb7f9365d4
#
_cell.length_a   1.000
_cell.length_b   1.000
_cell.length_c   1.000
_cell.angle_alpha   90.00
_cell.angle_beta   90.00
_cell.angle_gamma   90.00
#
_symmetry.space_group_name_H-M   'P 1'
#
loop_
_entity.id
_entity.type
_entity.pdbx_description
1 polymer ?
#
loop_
_entity_poly.entity_id
_entity_poly.type
_entity_poly.pdbx_seq_one_letter_code
_entity_poly.pdbx_strand_id
1 'polypeptide(L)'
;MAYEESRTGPVMSHRVVLEDREQLMISGVEEVESFDESSILLSTARGGLEVQGEGLHIEKLSLDGGDLKVEGTVNALIYEPQGRERGSLLSRLLGG
;
A
#
# COMPACT_ATOMS: atom_id res chain seq x y z
N MET A 1 18.12 13.21 -12.96
CA MET A 1 17.70 13.37 -12.61
C MET A 1 16.90 13.77 -12.27
N ALA A 2 16.68 13.67 -12.17
CA ALA A 2 16.07 14.03 -11.83
C ALA A 2 15.37 14.09 -11.27
N TYR A 3 15.04 13.88 -11.02
CA TYR A 3 14.36 14.04 -10.57
C TYR A 3 14.14 14.23 -9.53
N GLU A 4 14.26 14.08 -8.99
CA GLU A 4 14.11 14.25 -7.99
C GLU A 4 14.20 15.18 -7.43
N GLU A 5 14.61 15.55 -7.37
CA GLU A 5 14.74 16.54 -6.91
C GLU A 5 13.84 17.41 -7.03
N SER A 6 13.37 17.28 -7.64
CA SER A 6 12.39 18.12 -7.76
C SER A 6 11.50 18.06 -6.68
N ARG A 7 11.60 17.26 -5.84
CA ARG A 7 10.83 17.22 -4.82
C ARG A 7 11.18 18.08 -3.89
N THR A 8 10.62 19.00 -3.61
CA THR A 8 11.02 19.88 -2.67
C THR A 8 10.21 19.75 -1.57
N GLY A 9 9.52 19.54 -1.11
CA GLY A 9 8.78 19.51 0.09
C GLY A 9 8.91 18.22 0.78
N PRO A 10 8.22 18.02 1.86
CA PRO A 10 8.31 16.83 2.65
C PRO A 10 7.52 15.73 2.05
N VAL A 11 7.88 15.29 0.90
CA VAL A 11 7.19 14.23 0.25
C VAL A 11 7.73 12.91 0.73
N MET A 12 6.86 12.02 1.16
CA MET A 12 7.29 10.74 1.60
C MET A 12 7.63 9.88 0.40
N SER A 13 8.75 9.21 0.48
CA SER A 13 9.10 8.24 -0.53
C SER A 13 8.27 7.01 -0.34
N HIS A 14 7.85 6.42 -1.41
CA HIS A 14 7.09 5.18 -1.34
C HIS A 14 7.97 4.05 -1.84
N ARG A 15 8.06 3.01 -1.03
CA ARG A 15 8.91 1.89 -1.37
C ARG A 15 8.28 0.63 -0.82
N VAL A 16 8.39 -0.45 -1.56
CA VAL A 16 7.86 -1.73 -1.14
C VAL A 16 8.97 -2.75 -1.24
N VAL A 17 9.19 -3.49 -0.16
CA VAL A 17 10.18 -4.56 -0.14
C VAL A 17 9.48 -5.82 0.31
N LEU A 18 9.53 -6.86 -0.50
CA LEU A 18 8.91 -8.12 -0.17
C LEU A 18 9.99 -9.19 -0.17
N GLU A 19 10.13 -9.89 0.95
CA GLU A 19 11.13 -10.93 1.08
C GLU A 19 10.45 -12.26 1.31
N ASP A 20 10.82 -13.24 0.53
CA ASP A 20 10.31 -14.60 0.67
C ASP A 20 8.80 -14.68 0.65
N ARG A 21 8.16 -13.70 0.08
CA ARG A 21 6.70 -13.60 0.06
C ARG A 21 6.09 -13.65 1.45
N GLU A 22 6.89 -13.43 2.49
CA GLU A 22 6.40 -13.53 3.86
C GLU A 22 6.65 -12.28 4.68
N GLN A 23 7.58 -11.43 4.26
CA GLN A 23 7.85 -10.22 5.00
C GLN A 23 7.74 -9.04 4.07
N LEU A 24 6.82 -8.17 4.37
CA LEU A 24 6.54 -7.04 3.50
C LEU A 24 6.78 -5.76 4.27
N MET A 25 7.61 -4.88 3.72
CA MET A 25 7.85 -3.59 4.32
C MET A 25 7.45 -2.53 3.32
N ILE A 26 6.66 -1.57 3.75
CA ILE A 26 6.17 -0.51 2.89
C ILE A 26 6.45 0.81 3.55
N SER A 27 7.04 1.74 2.79
CA SER A 27 7.23 3.10 3.28
C SER A 27 6.32 4.02 2.47
N GLY A 28 6.11 5.21 2.97
CA GLY A 28 5.23 6.16 2.31
C GLY A 28 3.77 5.86 2.52
N VAL A 29 3.45 5.14 3.60
CA VAL A 29 2.07 4.81 3.92
C VAL A 29 1.43 6.00 4.60
N GLU A 30 0.30 6.44 4.10
CA GLU A 30 -0.42 7.55 4.70
C GLU A 30 -1.49 7.07 5.64
N GLU A 31 -2.09 5.94 5.32
CA GLU A 31 -3.19 5.47 6.11
C GLU A 31 -3.47 4.01 5.81
N VAL A 32 -3.85 3.25 6.82
CA VAL A 32 -4.34 1.89 6.61
C VAL A 32 -5.85 2.00 6.61
N GLU A 33 -6.46 1.73 5.47
CA GLU A 33 -7.90 1.91 5.33
C GLU A 33 -8.69 0.72 5.82
N SER A 34 -8.18 -0.46 5.61
CA SER A 34 -8.81 -1.63 6.16
C SER A 34 -7.79 -2.75 6.26
N PHE A 35 -8.07 -3.69 7.11
CA PHE A 35 -7.12 -4.75 7.35
C PHE A 35 -7.85 -6.00 7.78
N ASP A 36 -7.52 -7.12 7.14
CA ASP A 36 -7.85 -8.41 7.70
C ASP A 36 -6.79 -9.40 7.25
N GLU A 37 -6.94 -10.64 7.62
CA GLU A 37 -5.89 -11.62 7.38
C GLU A 37 -5.65 -11.92 5.92
N SER A 38 -6.59 -11.61 5.08
CA SER A 38 -6.43 -11.91 3.66
C SER A 38 -6.24 -10.66 2.81
N SER A 39 -6.45 -9.48 3.37
CA SER A 39 -6.40 -8.27 2.57
C SER A 39 -6.10 -7.05 3.43
N ILE A 40 -5.23 -6.20 2.94
CA ILE A 40 -4.92 -4.93 3.59
C ILE A 40 -5.04 -3.85 2.54
N LEU A 41 -5.83 -2.82 2.84
CA LEU A 41 -5.97 -1.69 1.93
C LEU A 41 -5.28 -0.48 2.55
N LEU A 42 -4.43 0.14 1.77
CA LEU A 42 -3.62 1.26 2.23
C LEU A 42 -3.74 2.44 1.31
N SER A 43 -3.54 3.63 1.87
CA SER A 43 -3.27 4.80 1.05
C SER A 43 -1.79 5.08 1.17
N THR A 44 -1.14 5.31 0.05
CA THR A 44 0.28 5.61 0.04
C THR A 44 0.53 6.92 -0.67
N ALA A 45 1.76 7.39 -0.60
CA ALA A 45 2.14 8.61 -1.30
C ALA A 45 1.97 8.46 -2.82
N ARG A 46 1.83 7.25 -3.31
CA ARG A 46 1.69 7.03 -4.76
C ARG A 46 0.36 6.39 -5.12
N GLY A 47 -0.62 6.47 -4.24
CA GLY A 47 -1.95 5.97 -4.54
C GLY A 47 -2.34 4.82 -3.64
N GLY A 48 -3.45 4.22 -3.91
CA GLY A 48 -3.95 3.11 -3.11
C GLY A 48 -3.18 1.84 -3.40
N LEU A 49 -3.04 1.02 -2.40
CA LEU A 49 -2.34 -0.25 -2.55
C LEU A 49 -3.10 -1.30 -1.80
N GLU A 50 -3.36 -2.41 -2.46
CA GLU A 50 -4.00 -3.53 -1.81
C GLU A 50 -3.02 -4.68 -1.71
N VAL A 51 -2.88 -5.24 -0.52
CA VAL A 51 -2.05 -6.41 -0.27
C VAL A 51 -2.99 -7.58 -0.09
N GLN A 52 -2.83 -8.62 -0.86
CA GLN A 52 -3.66 -9.82 -0.74
C GLN A 52 -2.79 -10.98 -0.33
N GLY A 53 -3.30 -11.82 0.54
CA GLY A 53 -2.52 -12.94 1.00
C GLY A 53 -3.28 -13.80 1.98
N GLU A 54 -2.54 -14.48 2.83
CA GLU A 54 -3.11 -15.37 3.83
C GLU A 54 -2.35 -15.22 5.12
N GLY A 55 -3.06 -15.17 6.20
CA GLY A 55 -2.44 -15.03 7.50
C GLY A 55 -1.69 -13.73 7.66
N LEU A 56 -2.15 -12.69 7.00
CA LEU A 56 -1.47 -11.40 7.05
C LEU A 56 -1.69 -10.76 8.41
N HIS A 57 -0.64 -10.17 8.96
CA HIS A 57 -0.80 -9.39 10.17
C HIS A 57 0.21 -8.26 10.16
N ILE A 58 -0.15 -7.17 10.78
CA ILE A 58 0.69 -6.00 10.85
C ILE A 58 1.63 -6.15 12.02
N GLU A 59 2.93 -6.18 11.73
CA GLU A 59 3.93 -6.29 12.74
C GLU A 59 4.27 -4.94 13.32
N LYS A 60 4.27 -3.92 12.49
CA LYS A 60 4.66 -2.61 12.93
C LYS A 60 4.02 -1.58 12.06
N LEU A 61 3.57 -0.53 12.65
CA LEU A 61 2.99 0.58 11.91
C LEU A 61 3.43 1.88 12.55
N SER A 62 4.07 2.73 11.76
CA SER A 62 4.51 4.01 12.23
C SER A 62 4.07 5.05 11.22
N LEU A 63 2.99 5.74 11.51
CA LEU A 63 2.49 6.72 10.56
C LEU A 63 3.31 7.99 10.55
N ASP A 64 4.07 8.25 11.60
CA ASP A 64 4.94 9.41 11.57
C ASP A 64 5.95 9.27 10.46
N GLY A 65 6.49 8.09 10.27
CA GLY A 65 7.44 7.86 9.20
C GLY A 65 6.84 7.20 7.99
N GLY A 66 5.57 6.82 8.07
CA GLY A 66 4.93 6.16 6.97
C GLY A 66 5.38 4.74 6.75
N ASP A 67 5.81 4.06 7.82
CA ASP A 67 6.36 2.71 7.69
C ASP A 67 5.40 1.67 8.18
N LEU A 68 5.26 0.63 7.39
CA LEU A 68 4.39 -0.48 7.74
C LEU A 68 5.14 -1.77 7.49
N LYS A 69 5.07 -2.68 8.46
CA LYS A 69 5.65 -3.99 8.28
C LYS A 69 4.56 -5.02 8.46
N VAL A 70 4.45 -5.93 7.51
CA VAL A 70 3.41 -6.94 7.48
C VAL A 70 4.08 -8.29 7.36
N GLU A 71 3.53 -9.27 8.05
CA GLU A 71 4.01 -10.64 7.90
C GLU A 71 2.84 -11.51 7.51
N GLY A 72 3.15 -12.62 6.86
CA GLY A 72 2.17 -13.54 6.34
C GLY A 72 2.49 -13.84 4.90
N THR A 73 1.74 -14.72 4.30
CA THR A 73 1.99 -15.06 2.91
C THR A 73 1.38 -14.01 2.02
N VAL A 74 2.19 -13.39 1.19
CA VAL A 74 1.71 -12.34 0.28
C VAL A 74 1.51 -12.95 -1.09
N ASN A 75 0.29 -12.83 -1.62
CA ASN A 75 -0.05 -13.39 -2.92
C ASN A 75 -0.09 -12.33 -4.01
N ALA A 76 -0.47 -11.13 -3.67
CA ALA A 76 -0.57 -10.08 -4.68
C ALA A 76 -0.42 -8.71 -4.07
N LEU A 77 0.13 -7.79 -4.85
CA LEU A 77 0.21 -6.38 -4.51
C LEU A 77 -0.40 -5.64 -5.68
N ILE A 78 -1.45 -4.89 -5.41
CA ILE A 78 -2.20 -4.25 -6.48
C ILE A 78 -2.33 -2.78 -6.20
N TYR A 79 -1.85 -1.95 -7.11
CA TYR A 79 -2.03 -0.52 -6.98
C TYR A 79 -3.30 -0.11 -7.67
N GLU A 80 -3.96 0.86 -7.06
CA GLU A 80 -5.15 1.44 -7.66
C GLU A 80 -4.78 2.77 -8.28
N PRO A 81 -5.45 3.15 -9.35
CA PRO A 81 -5.10 4.39 -10.01
C PRO A 81 -5.26 5.55 -9.06
N GLN A 82 -4.23 6.39 -8.99
CA GLN A 82 -4.27 7.53 -8.13
C GLN A 82 -5.25 8.52 -8.68
N GLY A 83 -6.01 9.14 -7.81
CA GLY A 83 -6.95 10.13 -8.25
C GLY A 83 -8.25 9.57 -8.79
N ARG A 84 -8.39 8.25 -8.78
CA ARG A 84 -9.62 7.68 -9.24
C ARG A 84 -10.39 7.18 -8.08
N GLU A 85 -11.67 7.14 -8.19
CA GLU A 85 -12.42 6.65 -7.13
C GLU A 85 -12.51 5.20 -7.16
N ARG A 86 -12.30 4.56 -6.08
CA ARG A 86 -12.39 3.15 -6.01
C ARG A 86 -13.79 2.69 -6.27
N GLY A 87 -14.76 3.49 -5.89
CA GLY A 87 -16.13 3.16 -6.15
C GLY A 87 -16.41 3.02 -7.63
N SER A 88 -15.82 3.90 -8.40
CA SER A 88 -16.02 3.84 -9.82
C SER A 88 -15.47 2.54 -10.40
N LEU A 89 -14.32 2.13 -9.92
CA LEU A 89 -13.74 0.92 -10.40
C LEU A 89 -14.56 -0.27 -9.99
N LEU A 90 -15.03 -0.28 -8.77
CA LEU A 90 -15.86 -1.36 -8.31
C LEU A 90 -17.16 -1.44 -9.06
N SER A 91 -17.73 -0.32 -9.42
CA SER A 91 -18.94 -0.31 -10.18
C SER A 91 -18.76 -1.02 -11.50
N ARG A 92 -17.63 -0.80 -12.14
CA ARG A 92 -17.39 -1.45 -13.39
C ARG A 92 -17.20 -2.93 -13.23
N LEU A 93 -16.54 -3.32 -12.18
CA LEU A 93 -16.31 -4.73 -11.94
C LEU A 93 -17.59 -5.44 -11.58
N LEU A 94 -18.51 -4.73 -10.97
CA LEU A 94 -19.75 -5.34 -10.57
C LEU A 94 -20.83 -5.21 -11.61
N GLY A 95 -20.46 -4.90 -12.80
CA GLY A 95 -21.41 -4.88 -13.86
C GLY A 95 -22.08 -3.55 -14.05
N GLY A 96 -21.61 -2.60 -13.33
CA GLY A 96 -22.22 -1.30 -13.48
C GLY A 96 -21.59 -0.58 -14.61
#